data_48ca000ecf28a0f27a7230d66c3ab3c6
#
_entry.id   48ca000ecf28a0f27a7230d66c3ab3c6
#
_cell.length_a   1.000
_cell.length_b   1.000
_cell.length_c   1.000
_cell.angle_alpha   90.00
_cell.angle_beta   90.00
_cell.angle_gamma   90.00
#
_symmetry.space_group_name_H-M   'P 1'
#
loop_
_entity.id
_entity.type
_entity.pdbx_description
1 polymer ?
#
loop_
_entity_poly.entity_id
_entity_poly.type
_entity_poly.pdbx_seq_one_letter_code
_entity_poly.pdbx_strand_id
1 'polypeptide(L)'
;ISDEIGQWCVYPNLEEISKYDGVMRPANLEIFRETLQKNGMIHLADSFLLASGKLQALCYKADIEAALRTRNFGGFQLLGLNDFPGQGTALVGVLDAFWEEKGYISPEEYRRFCAPTVPLARLPKLIYKNNETLKARVGVAHYGETPLKEITAEWTLADTSGSVLRSEQWEVDSLPIGNNFQLGEISASLAEIETPRRLVLEVAV
;
A
#
# COMPACT_ATOMS: atom_id res chain seq x y z
N ILE A 1 -7.95 -18.93 -0.06
CA ILE A 1 -6.93 -18.27 0.77
C ILE A 1 -5.66 -18.19 -0.05
N SER A 2 -5.02 -17.03 -0.05
CA SER A 2 -3.65 -16.87 -0.53
C SER A 2 -2.70 -16.96 0.67
N ASP A 3 -1.61 -17.67 0.49
CA ASP A 3 -0.58 -17.87 1.49
C ASP A 3 0.71 -17.18 1.04
N GLU A 4 1.49 -16.68 2.00
CA GLU A 4 2.78 -16.04 1.77
C GLU A 4 2.75 -14.89 0.73
N ILE A 5 1.73 -14.05 0.74
CA ILE A 5 1.75 -12.85 -0.11
C ILE A 5 2.75 -11.81 0.42
N GLY A 6 3.21 -10.93 -0.45
CA GLY A 6 4.10 -9.83 -0.07
C GLY A 6 5.58 -10.20 -0.03
N GLN A 7 6.04 -11.08 -0.91
CA GLN A 7 7.46 -11.46 -1.01
C GLN A 7 8.29 -10.42 -1.80
N TRP A 8 8.07 -9.14 -1.55
CA TRP A 8 8.76 -8.02 -2.21
C TRP A 8 9.87 -7.50 -1.30
N CYS A 9 11.12 -7.87 -1.60
CA CYS A 9 12.27 -7.47 -0.80
C CYS A 9 12.53 -5.95 -0.90
N VAL A 10 12.93 -5.36 0.23
CA VAL A 10 13.46 -4.00 0.27
C VAL A 10 14.99 -4.02 0.37
N TYR A 11 15.61 -2.90 0.04
CA TYR A 11 17.03 -2.70 0.32
C TYR A 11 17.26 -2.67 1.84
N PRO A 12 18.36 -3.25 2.36
CA PRO A 12 18.58 -3.30 3.80
C PRO A 12 18.67 -1.93 4.47
N ASN A 13 18.11 -1.82 5.67
CA ASN A 13 18.42 -0.73 6.58
C ASN A 13 19.75 -1.03 7.27
N LEU A 14 20.80 -0.31 6.90
CA LEU A 14 22.15 -0.53 7.45
C LEU A 14 22.29 -0.09 8.92
N GLU A 15 21.38 0.72 9.44
CA GLU A 15 21.35 1.10 10.86
C GLU A 15 21.03 -0.09 11.78
N GLU A 16 20.34 -1.11 11.26
CA GLU A 16 20.04 -2.33 12.00
C GLU A 16 21.31 -3.07 12.46
N ILE A 17 22.44 -2.88 11.78
CA ILE A 17 23.71 -3.55 12.14
C ILE A 17 24.07 -3.31 13.61
N SER A 18 23.82 -2.10 14.10
CA SER A 18 24.15 -1.71 15.48
C SER A 18 23.23 -2.32 16.55
N LYS A 19 22.10 -2.89 16.14
CA LYS A 19 21.13 -3.53 17.05
C LYS A 19 21.49 -4.98 17.39
N TYR A 20 22.42 -5.59 16.63
CA TYR A 20 22.87 -6.96 16.84
C TYR A 20 24.01 -6.98 17.85
N ASP A 21 23.70 -7.09 19.14
CA ASP A 21 24.63 -7.11 20.26
C ASP A 21 24.87 -8.51 20.86
N GLY A 22 24.17 -9.53 20.32
CA GLY A 22 24.25 -10.90 20.78
C GLY A 22 25.24 -11.77 19.99
N VAL A 23 25.04 -13.08 20.04
CA VAL A 23 25.89 -14.08 19.36
C VAL A 23 25.67 -14.10 17.83
N MET A 24 24.55 -13.60 17.36
CA MET A 24 24.21 -13.51 15.94
C MET A 24 24.82 -12.26 15.33
N ARG A 25 25.69 -12.42 14.34
CA ARG A 25 26.26 -11.33 13.57
C ARG A 25 25.40 -11.06 12.32
N PRO A 26 25.05 -9.82 12.00
CA PRO A 26 24.26 -9.50 10.81
C PRO A 26 25.14 -9.51 9.54
N ALA A 27 25.76 -10.65 9.23
CA ALA A 27 26.72 -10.76 8.14
C ALA A 27 26.13 -10.39 6.77
N ASN A 28 24.83 -10.63 6.55
CA ASN A 28 24.11 -10.20 5.34
C ASN A 28 24.13 -8.66 5.21
N LEU A 29 23.79 -7.92 6.25
CA LEU A 29 23.76 -6.46 6.24
C LEU A 29 25.16 -5.87 6.07
N GLU A 30 26.14 -6.49 6.73
CA GLU A 30 27.57 -6.08 6.60
C GLU A 30 28.08 -6.26 5.16
N ILE A 31 27.73 -7.37 4.48
CA ILE A 31 28.09 -7.61 3.09
C ILE A 31 27.45 -6.54 2.17
N PHE A 32 26.19 -6.17 2.39
CA PHE A 32 25.55 -5.09 1.65
C PHE A 32 26.29 -3.76 1.86
N ARG A 33 26.63 -3.41 3.10
CA ARG A 33 27.38 -2.20 3.44
C ARG A 33 28.74 -2.17 2.75
N GLU A 34 29.52 -3.25 2.86
CA GLU A 34 30.83 -3.38 2.22
C GLU A 34 30.74 -3.26 0.70
N THR A 35 29.72 -3.87 0.11
CA THR A 35 29.48 -3.79 -1.35
C THR A 35 29.18 -2.37 -1.78
N LEU A 36 28.33 -1.63 -1.05
CA LEU A 36 28.07 -0.22 -1.33
C LEU A 36 29.33 0.65 -1.18
N GLN A 37 30.11 0.42 -0.13
CA GLN A 37 31.37 1.15 0.09
C GLN A 37 32.35 0.92 -1.05
N LYS A 38 32.55 -0.34 -1.45
CA LYS A 38 33.42 -0.71 -2.57
C LYS A 38 33.02 -0.05 -3.89
N ASN A 39 31.73 0.14 -4.12
CA ASN A 39 31.20 0.79 -5.33
C ASN A 39 31.02 2.31 -5.18
N GLY A 40 31.44 2.92 -4.07
CA GLY A 40 31.31 4.37 -3.83
C GLY A 40 29.88 4.85 -3.63
N MET A 41 28.93 3.94 -3.32
CA MET A 41 27.48 4.21 -3.28
C MET A 41 26.91 4.24 -1.87
N ILE A 42 27.73 4.19 -0.83
CA ILE A 42 27.25 4.11 0.56
C ILE A 42 26.33 5.27 0.95
N HIS A 43 26.54 6.46 0.38
CA HIS A 43 25.71 7.65 0.59
C HIS A 43 24.30 7.53 0.01
N LEU A 44 24.00 6.49 -0.79
CA LEU A 44 22.68 6.20 -1.36
C LEU A 44 21.90 5.14 -0.59
N ALA A 45 22.44 4.58 0.49
CA ALA A 45 21.82 3.45 1.21
C ALA A 45 20.38 3.76 1.62
N ASP A 46 20.15 4.90 2.28
CA ASP A 46 18.82 5.32 2.74
C ASP A 46 17.88 5.58 1.54
N SER A 47 18.40 6.14 0.46
CA SER A 47 17.61 6.35 -0.76
C SER A 47 17.16 5.03 -1.39
N PHE A 48 18.01 4.01 -1.36
CA PHE A 48 17.66 2.67 -1.85
C PHE A 48 16.62 2.00 -0.94
N LEU A 49 16.79 2.09 0.39
CA LEU A 49 15.80 1.61 1.35
C LEU A 49 14.44 2.27 1.10
N LEU A 50 14.38 3.60 1.09
CA LEU A 50 13.13 4.34 0.94
C LEU A 50 12.47 4.10 -0.41
N ALA A 51 13.22 4.05 -1.52
CA ALA A 51 12.67 3.83 -2.85
C ALA A 51 12.13 2.40 -2.99
N SER A 52 12.89 1.39 -2.58
CA SER A 52 12.45 -0.02 -2.62
C SER A 52 11.31 -0.29 -1.65
N GLY A 53 11.32 0.33 -0.47
CA GLY A 53 10.26 0.23 0.52
C GLY A 53 8.94 0.83 0.04
N LYS A 54 8.95 2.00 -0.60
CA LYS A 54 7.75 2.58 -1.21
C LYS A 54 7.20 1.69 -2.33
N LEU A 55 8.08 1.08 -3.13
CA LEU A 55 7.63 0.09 -4.13
C LEU A 55 7.01 -1.13 -3.46
N GLN A 56 7.65 -1.68 -2.41
CA GLN A 56 7.09 -2.79 -1.63
C GLN A 56 5.69 -2.47 -1.11
N ALA A 57 5.48 -1.28 -0.54
CA ALA A 57 4.18 -0.85 -0.03
C ALA A 57 3.10 -0.82 -1.13
N LEU A 58 3.45 -0.37 -2.35
CA LEU A 58 2.55 -0.41 -3.50
C LEU A 58 2.24 -1.85 -3.94
N CYS A 59 3.21 -2.75 -3.88
CA CYS A 59 3.02 -4.17 -4.19
C CYS A 59 2.11 -4.84 -3.15
N TYR A 60 2.33 -4.60 -1.85
CA TYR A 60 1.42 -5.05 -0.78
C TYR A 60 -0.01 -4.57 -1.00
N LYS A 61 -0.16 -3.27 -1.30
CA LYS A 61 -1.48 -2.69 -1.62
C LYS A 61 -2.13 -3.43 -2.80
N ALA A 62 -1.40 -3.66 -3.88
CA ALA A 62 -1.92 -4.33 -5.05
C ALA A 62 -2.37 -5.78 -4.76
N ASP A 63 -1.55 -6.55 -4.04
CA ASP A 63 -1.82 -7.95 -3.68
C ASP A 63 -3.02 -8.04 -2.72
N ILE A 64 -3.05 -7.24 -1.67
CA ILE A 64 -4.13 -7.23 -0.67
C ILE A 64 -5.45 -6.79 -1.33
N GLU A 65 -5.45 -5.72 -2.11
CA GLU A 65 -6.64 -5.28 -2.82
C GLU A 65 -7.12 -6.30 -3.85
N ALA A 66 -6.21 -7.03 -4.52
CA ALA A 66 -6.58 -8.12 -5.42
C ALA A 66 -7.29 -9.25 -4.67
N ALA A 67 -6.79 -9.64 -3.50
CA ALA A 67 -7.43 -10.61 -2.63
C ALA A 67 -8.83 -10.14 -2.20
N LEU A 68 -8.94 -8.90 -1.71
CA LEU A 68 -10.21 -8.30 -1.27
C LEU A 68 -11.24 -8.15 -2.40
N ARG A 69 -10.78 -8.00 -3.67
CA ARG A 69 -11.65 -7.92 -4.87
C ARG A 69 -12.07 -9.28 -5.39
N THR A 70 -11.45 -10.36 -4.93
CA THR A 70 -11.72 -11.71 -5.44
C THR A 70 -12.94 -12.30 -4.75
N ARG A 71 -14.00 -12.54 -5.53
CA ARG A 71 -15.26 -13.09 -5.01
C ARG A 71 -15.04 -14.46 -4.38
N ASN A 72 -15.66 -14.70 -3.23
CA ASN A 72 -15.55 -15.94 -2.46
C ASN A 72 -14.11 -16.28 -2.02
N PHE A 73 -13.23 -15.27 -1.96
CA PHE A 73 -11.89 -15.45 -1.45
C PHE A 73 -11.92 -15.41 0.08
N GLY A 74 -11.42 -16.46 0.73
CA GLY A 74 -11.54 -16.62 2.18
C GLY A 74 -10.54 -15.84 3.01
N GLY A 75 -9.56 -15.17 2.39
CA GLY A 75 -8.56 -14.37 3.08
C GLY A 75 -7.14 -14.54 2.54
N PHE A 76 -6.21 -13.83 3.13
CA PHE A 76 -4.79 -13.88 2.79
C PHE A 76 -3.92 -13.91 4.06
N GLN A 77 -2.72 -14.39 3.90
CA GLN A 77 -1.66 -14.34 4.92
C GLN A 77 -0.44 -13.65 4.32
N LEU A 78 0.17 -12.75 5.07
CA LEU A 78 1.47 -12.18 4.71
C LEU A 78 2.55 -13.23 4.98
N LEU A 79 3.61 -13.26 4.17
CA LEU A 79 4.81 -14.06 4.47
C LEU A 79 5.37 -13.65 5.83
N GLY A 80 5.49 -12.35 6.08
CA GLY A 80 5.90 -11.80 7.36
C GLY A 80 5.59 -10.31 7.47
N LEU A 81 5.17 -9.88 8.65
CA LEU A 81 5.03 -8.46 8.97
C LEU A 81 6.40 -7.83 9.23
N ASN A 82 7.31 -8.59 9.82
CA ASN A 82 8.71 -8.22 10.08
C ASN A 82 9.66 -9.08 9.24
N ASP A 83 10.90 -8.60 9.08
CA ASP A 83 11.95 -9.35 8.42
C ASP A 83 12.30 -10.61 9.20
N PHE A 84 12.64 -11.66 8.46
CA PHE A 84 13.08 -12.93 9.02
C PHE A 84 14.61 -13.09 8.89
N PRO A 85 15.37 -13.00 10.00
CA PRO A 85 16.83 -13.09 9.96
C PRO A 85 17.38 -14.42 9.43
N GLY A 86 16.58 -15.49 9.49
CA GLY A 86 16.95 -16.82 9.01
C GLY A 86 17.09 -16.91 7.48
N GLN A 87 16.56 -15.96 6.74
CA GLN A 87 16.73 -15.83 5.28
C GLN A 87 17.39 -14.49 4.97
N GLY A 88 18.67 -14.38 5.16
CA GLY A 88 19.44 -13.14 5.21
C GLY A 88 19.25 -12.10 4.11
N THR A 89 18.58 -12.42 2.99
CA THR A 89 18.23 -11.50 1.91
C THR A 89 16.71 -11.34 1.73
N ALA A 90 15.90 -12.07 2.48
CA ALA A 90 14.44 -11.99 2.42
C ALA A 90 13.90 -10.88 3.34
N LEU A 91 14.26 -9.64 3.02
CA LEU A 91 13.85 -8.44 3.76
C LEU A 91 12.45 -8.01 3.28
N VAL A 92 11.46 -8.85 3.51
CA VAL A 92 10.09 -8.70 2.98
C VAL A 92 9.13 -8.05 3.97
N GLY A 93 9.51 -7.92 5.23
CA GLY A 93 8.70 -7.24 6.26
C GLY A 93 8.61 -5.74 6.03
N VAL A 94 7.49 -5.14 6.44
CA VAL A 94 7.37 -3.68 6.57
C VAL A 94 8.03 -3.18 7.85
N LEU A 95 8.24 -4.09 8.81
CA LEU A 95 9.05 -3.89 10.01
C LEU A 95 10.39 -4.59 9.86
N ASP A 96 11.39 -4.12 10.58
CA ASP A 96 12.69 -4.77 10.66
C ASP A 96 12.66 -6.06 11.53
N ALA A 97 13.78 -6.73 11.67
CA ALA A 97 13.89 -7.95 12.48
C ALA A 97 13.64 -7.71 13.99
N PHE A 98 13.66 -6.47 14.44
CA PHE A 98 13.42 -6.04 15.83
C PHE A 98 12.01 -5.47 16.03
N TRP A 99 11.13 -5.58 15.02
CA TRP A 99 9.76 -5.06 15.02
C TRP A 99 9.68 -3.54 15.02
N GLU A 100 10.71 -2.87 14.53
CA GLU A 100 10.74 -1.42 14.39
C GLU A 100 10.41 -1.00 12.95
N GLU A 101 9.91 0.22 12.80
CA GLU A 101 9.54 0.79 11.51
C GLU A 101 10.79 1.06 10.65
N LYS A 102 10.68 0.76 9.36
CA LYS A 102 11.72 1.08 8.36
C LYS A 102 11.57 2.48 7.74
N GLY A 103 10.56 3.24 8.13
CA GLY A 103 10.37 4.65 7.78
C GLY A 103 9.78 4.96 6.41
N TYR A 104 9.37 3.97 5.61
CA TYR A 104 8.83 4.21 4.26
C TYR A 104 7.30 4.10 4.16
N ILE A 105 6.63 3.57 5.16
CA ILE A 105 5.16 3.50 5.26
C ILE A 105 4.74 3.59 6.73
N SER A 106 3.70 4.37 7.01
CA SER A 106 3.14 4.46 8.35
C SER A 106 2.03 3.41 8.58
N PRO A 107 1.69 3.09 9.84
CA PRO A 107 0.55 2.24 10.16
C PRO A 107 -0.77 2.76 9.57
N GLU A 108 -0.98 4.07 9.54
CA GLU A 108 -2.18 4.71 8.99
C GLU A 108 -2.25 4.51 7.47
N GLU A 109 -1.12 4.66 6.76
CA GLU A 109 -1.04 4.40 5.33
C GLU A 109 -1.31 2.93 5.00
N TYR A 110 -0.76 2.00 5.78
CA TYR A 110 -0.96 0.57 5.59
C TYR A 110 -2.42 0.17 5.83
N ARG A 111 -3.07 0.76 6.84
CA ARG A 111 -4.49 0.53 7.13
C ARG A 111 -5.44 0.99 6.03
N ARG A 112 -5.04 1.88 5.14
CA ARG A 112 -5.89 2.30 4.00
C ARG A 112 -6.26 1.15 3.06
N PHE A 113 -5.45 0.08 3.01
CA PHE A 113 -5.71 -1.09 2.17
C PHE A 113 -5.72 -2.42 2.94
N CYS A 114 -5.42 -2.40 4.24
CA CYS A 114 -5.40 -3.56 5.12
C CYS A 114 -6.13 -3.24 6.43
N ALA A 115 -7.46 -3.20 6.35
CA ALA A 115 -8.35 -2.88 7.46
C ALA A 115 -9.62 -3.73 7.37
N PRO A 116 -10.45 -3.78 8.42
CA PRO A 116 -11.73 -4.50 8.38
C PRO A 116 -12.69 -4.00 7.29
N THR A 117 -12.63 -2.72 6.93
CA THR A 117 -13.42 -2.14 5.84
C THR A 117 -12.48 -1.42 4.88
N VAL A 118 -12.48 -1.85 3.62
CA VAL A 118 -11.59 -1.29 2.59
C VAL A 118 -12.40 -0.96 1.34
N PRO A 119 -12.53 0.32 0.97
CA PRO A 119 -13.05 0.72 -0.33
C PRO A 119 -12.03 0.42 -1.44
N LEU A 120 -12.52 0.01 -2.61
CA LEU A 120 -11.73 -0.59 -3.68
C LEU A 120 -12.05 0.07 -5.03
N ALA A 121 -11.32 1.11 -5.39
CA ALA A 121 -11.47 1.76 -6.69
C ALA A 121 -10.80 0.93 -7.80
N ARG A 122 -11.55 0.62 -8.87
CA ARG A 122 -11.05 -0.11 -10.06
C ARG A 122 -10.77 0.88 -11.18
N LEU A 123 -9.55 1.38 -11.23
CA LEU A 123 -9.06 2.22 -12.30
C LEU A 123 -8.55 1.37 -13.48
N PRO A 124 -8.97 1.64 -14.72
CA PRO A 124 -8.47 0.92 -15.90
C PRO A 124 -7.01 1.28 -16.24
N LYS A 125 -6.55 2.44 -15.80
CA LYS A 125 -5.19 2.96 -15.99
C LYS A 125 -4.86 4.02 -14.94
N LEU A 126 -3.59 4.39 -14.81
CA LEU A 126 -3.12 5.40 -13.86
C LEU A 126 -2.66 6.70 -14.54
N ILE A 127 -2.54 6.71 -15.87
CA ILE A 127 -2.13 7.87 -16.65
C ILE A 127 -3.24 8.23 -17.63
N TYR A 128 -3.66 9.48 -17.59
CA TYR A 128 -4.74 10.02 -18.41
C TYR A 128 -4.27 11.26 -19.16
N LYS A 129 -4.88 11.53 -20.31
CA LYS A 129 -4.79 12.81 -20.99
C LYS A 129 -5.90 13.73 -20.47
N ASN A 130 -5.72 15.05 -20.60
CA ASN A 130 -6.72 16.01 -20.14
C ASN A 130 -8.03 16.00 -20.97
N ASN A 131 -8.02 15.48 -22.19
CA ASN A 131 -9.24 15.29 -23.01
C ASN A 131 -9.98 13.97 -22.70
N GLU A 132 -9.58 13.26 -21.65
CA GLU A 132 -10.23 12.03 -21.20
C GLU A 132 -11.07 12.27 -19.93
N THR A 133 -11.95 11.32 -19.65
CA THR A 133 -12.70 11.26 -18.40
C THR A 133 -12.12 10.14 -17.55
N LEU A 134 -11.73 10.44 -16.32
CA LEU A 134 -11.40 9.44 -15.32
C LEU A 134 -12.69 8.70 -14.96
N LYS A 135 -12.68 7.37 -15.12
CA LYS A 135 -13.79 6.50 -14.71
C LYS A 135 -13.27 5.38 -13.83
N ALA A 136 -13.97 5.13 -12.72
CA ALA A 136 -13.67 4.01 -11.84
C ALA A 136 -14.95 3.42 -11.27
N ARG A 137 -15.01 2.10 -11.18
CA ARG A 137 -16.02 1.42 -10.36
C ARG A 137 -15.48 1.27 -8.95
N VAL A 138 -16.29 1.62 -7.96
CA VAL A 138 -15.90 1.52 -6.56
C VAL A 138 -16.71 0.44 -5.89
N GLY A 139 -16.01 -0.57 -5.39
CA GLY A 139 -16.57 -1.60 -4.52
C GLY A 139 -16.02 -1.44 -3.10
N VAL A 140 -16.48 -2.29 -2.21
CA VAL A 140 -16.00 -2.36 -0.83
C VAL A 140 -15.91 -3.81 -0.37
N ALA A 141 -14.91 -4.09 0.45
CA ALA A 141 -14.81 -5.28 1.28
C ALA A 141 -15.01 -4.88 2.75
N HIS A 142 -15.83 -5.63 3.44
CA HIS A 142 -16.11 -5.40 4.85
C HIS A 142 -16.06 -6.73 5.61
N TYR A 143 -15.05 -6.87 6.47
CA TYR A 143 -14.82 -8.04 7.32
C TYR A 143 -14.77 -7.63 8.81
N GLY A 144 -15.54 -6.59 9.18
CA GLY A 144 -15.74 -6.21 10.58
C GLY A 144 -16.65 -7.21 11.30
N GLU A 145 -16.82 -6.99 12.60
CA GLU A 145 -17.57 -7.91 13.48
C GLU A 145 -19.08 -7.95 13.17
N THR A 146 -19.63 -6.83 12.70
CA THR A 146 -21.06 -6.69 12.43
C THR A 146 -21.29 -5.97 11.10
N PRO A 147 -22.41 -6.23 10.40
CA PRO A 147 -22.79 -5.43 9.23
C PRO A 147 -22.92 -3.95 9.60
N LEU A 148 -22.51 -3.07 8.68
CA LEU A 148 -22.69 -1.62 8.83
C LEU A 148 -24.06 -1.20 8.28
N LYS A 149 -24.62 -0.13 8.85
CA LYS A 149 -25.93 0.43 8.45
C LYS A 149 -25.81 1.94 8.34
N GLU A 150 -26.59 2.51 7.40
CA GLU A 150 -26.72 3.95 7.21
C GLU A 150 -25.34 4.63 7.08
N ILE A 151 -24.50 4.09 6.17
CA ILE A 151 -23.14 4.60 5.94
C ILE A 151 -23.13 5.56 4.76
N THR A 152 -22.26 6.54 4.85
CA THR A 152 -21.91 7.43 3.74
C THR A 152 -20.55 7.03 3.19
N ALA A 153 -20.48 6.73 1.91
CA ALA A 153 -19.22 6.57 1.20
C ALA A 153 -18.93 7.84 0.41
N GLU A 154 -17.68 8.30 0.47
CA GLU A 154 -17.26 9.53 -0.18
C GLU A 154 -16.06 9.26 -1.08
N TRP A 155 -15.98 9.99 -2.22
CA TRP A 155 -14.75 10.05 -2.98
C TRP A 155 -14.35 11.48 -3.29
N THR A 156 -13.04 11.71 -3.34
CA THR A 156 -12.44 12.99 -3.66
C THR A 156 -11.32 12.82 -4.66
N LEU A 157 -11.32 13.63 -5.71
CA LEU A 157 -10.21 13.78 -6.64
C LEU A 157 -9.57 15.14 -6.39
N ALA A 158 -8.32 15.13 -5.94
CA ALA A 158 -7.58 16.34 -5.58
C ALA A 158 -6.17 16.34 -6.20
N ASP A 159 -5.53 17.48 -6.25
CA ASP A 159 -4.11 17.56 -6.54
C ASP A 159 -3.26 17.32 -5.27
N THR A 160 -1.94 17.28 -5.43
CA THR A 160 -1.01 17.01 -4.31
C THR A 160 -0.90 18.15 -3.31
N SER A 161 -1.49 19.32 -3.60
CA SER A 161 -1.61 20.44 -2.64
C SER A 161 -2.89 20.34 -1.79
N GLY A 162 -3.76 19.35 -2.09
CA GLY A 162 -5.06 19.19 -1.44
C GLY A 162 -6.19 19.99 -2.08
N SER A 163 -5.93 20.65 -3.22
CA SER A 163 -6.99 21.36 -3.95
C SER A 163 -7.94 20.35 -4.60
N VAL A 164 -9.19 20.36 -4.17
CA VAL A 164 -10.23 19.43 -4.62
C VAL A 164 -10.74 19.86 -5.99
N LEU A 165 -10.64 18.94 -6.97
CA LEU A 165 -11.21 19.13 -8.31
C LEU A 165 -12.66 18.64 -8.34
N ARG A 166 -12.93 17.50 -7.69
CA ARG A 166 -14.26 16.91 -7.62
C ARG A 166 -14.41 16.03 -6.38
N SER A 167 -15.62 16.02 -5.81
CA SER A 167 -16.03 15.09 -4.77
C SER A 167 -17.52 14.78 -4.91
N GLU A 168 -17.92 13.58 -4.51
CA GLU A 168 -19.32 13.17 -4.43
C GLU A 168 -19.47 12.15 -3.29
N GLN A 169 -20.71 11.96 -2.83
CA GLN A 169 -21.05 11.01 -1.77
C GLN A 169 -22.11 10.03 -2.26
N TRP A 170 -22.07 8.83 -1.68
CA TRP A 170 -23.09 7.79 -1.87
C TRP A 170 -23.64 7.35 -0.52
N GLU A 171 -24.96 7.34 -0.41
CA GLU A 171 -25.64 6.77 0.75
C GLU A 171 -25.83 5.25 0.55
N VAL A 172 -25.49 4.47 1.54
CA VAL A 172 -25.61 3.01 1.52
C VAL A 172 -26.36 2.55 2.75
N ASP A 173 -27.57 2.04 2.54
CA ASP A 173 -28.45 1.61 3.65
C ASP A 173 -27.84 0.52 4.53
N SER A 174 -27.13 -0.43 3.89
CA SER A 174 -26.46 -1.50 4.62
C SER A 174 -25.29 -2.09 3.84
N LEU A 175 -24.25 -2.48 4.57
CA LEU A 175 -23.10 -3.19 4.05
C LEU A 175 -22.91 -4.48 4.87
N PRO A 176 -23.25 -5.64 4.31
CA PRO A 176 -23.05 -6.92 4.98
C PRO A 176 -21.57 -7.29 5.09
N ILE A 177 -21.25 -8.30 5.89
CA ILE A 177 -19.90 -8.86 5.97
C ILE A 177 -19.60 -9.62 4.67
N GLY A 178 -18.42 -9.35 4.08
CA GLY A 178 -17.96 -9.98 2.85
C GLY A 178 -17.30 -8.97 1.90
N ASN A 179 -17.28 -9.31 0.61
CA ASN A 179 -16.66 -8.47 -0.40
C ASN A 179 -17.46 -8.36 -1.70
N ASN A 180 -16.95 -7.57 -2.64
CA ASN A 180 -17.59 -7.27 -3.93
C ASN A 180 -18.93 -6.51 -3.85
N PHE A 181 -19.18 -5.81 -2.75
CA PHE A 181 -20.31 -4.91 -2.68
C PHE A 181 -20.00 -3.66 -3.50
N GLN A 182 -20.95 -3.25 -4.34
CA GLN A 182 -20.81 -2.06 -5.18
C GLN A 182 -21.24 -0.83 -4.39
N LEU A 183 -20.37 0.20 -4.32
CA LEU A 183 -20.69 1.50 -3.74
C LEU A 183 -21.20 2.47 -4.81
N GLY A 184 -20.47 2.60 -5.93
CA GLY A 184 -20.84 3.51 -6.99
C GLY A 184 -19.83 3.54 -8.13
N GLU A 185 -20.02 4.51 -9.04
CA GLU A 185 -19.10 4.79 -10.15
C GLU A 185 -18.61 6.22 -10.08
N ILE A 186 -17.32 6.40 -10.23
CA ILE A 186 -16.68 7.70 -10.35
C ILE A 186 -16.60 8.07 -11.82
N SER A 187 -16.96 9.32 -12.15
CA SER A 187 -16.80 9.91 -13.46
C SER A 187 -16.36 11.36 -13.33
N ALA A 188 -15.12 11.67 -13.64
CA ALA A 188 -14.56 13.03 -13.54
C ALA A 188 -13.92 13.45 -14.86
N SER A 189 -14.38 14.55 -15.44
CA SER A 189 -13.73 15.20 -16.58
C SER A 189 -12.37 15.76 -16.15
N LEU A 190 -11.36 15.58 -16.98
CA LEU A 190 -10.02 16.13 -16.76
C LEU A 190 -9.73 17.36 -17.64
N ALA A 191 -10.75 17.90 -18.34
CA ALA A 191 -10.58 18.97 -19.32
C ALA A 191 -10.04 20.28 -18.74
N GLU A 192 -10.25 20.52 -17.44
CA GLU A 192 -9.78 21.73 -16.75
C GLU A 192 -8.29 21.66 -16.35
N ILE A 193 -7.64 20.50 -16.60
CA ILE A 193 -6.24 20.32 -16.25
C ILE A 193 -5.35 20.71 -17.42
N GLU A 194 -4.81 21.91 -17.38
CA GLU A 194 -4.01 22.47 -18.46
C GLU A 194 -2.57 21.96 -18.50
N THR A 195 -2.00 21.62 -17.34
CA THR A 195 -0.61 21.18 -17.22
C THR A 195 -0.50 19.79 -16.59
N PRO A 196 0.49 18.97 -17.00
CA PRO A 196 0.71 17.66 -16.38
C PRO A 196 0.91 17.78 -14.86
N ARG A 197 0.11 17.06 -14.10
CA ARG A 197 0.22 17.01 -12.62
C ARG A 197 -0.20 15.65 -12.07
N ARG A 198 0.24 15.37 -10.86
CA ARG A 198 -0.23 14.22 -10.09
C ARG A 198 -1.57 14.56 -9.44
N LEU A 199 -2.52 13.63 -9.55
CA LEU A 199 -3.79 13.67 -8.83
C LEU A 199 -3.85 12.52 -7.83
N VAL A 200 -4.63 12.72 -6.78
CA VAL A 200 -4.93 11.73 -5.74
C VAL A 200 -6.42 11.47 -5.78
N LEU A 201 -6.80 10.22 -5.97
CA LEU A 201 -8.16 9.74 -5.80
C LEU A 201 -8.25 9.06 -4.44
N GLU A 202 -9.05 9.62 -3.54
CA GLU A 202 -9.36 9.02 -2.25
C GLU A 202 -10.81 8.54 -2.23
N VAL A 203 -11.04 7.41 -1.56
CA VAL A 203 -12.38 6.87 -1.30
C VAL A 203 -12.41 6.48 0.18
N ALA A 204 -13.43 6.93 0.87
CA ALA A 204 -13.67 6.65 2.29
C ALA A 204 -15.07 6.04 2.50
N VAL A 205 -15.22 5.29 3.57
CA VAL A 205 -16.47 4.68 4.04
C VAL A 205 -16.56 4.83 5.56
#